data_c306aacd6e24932b5a222860cd7871b3
#
_entry.id   c306aacd6e24932b5a222860cd7871b3
#
_cell.length_a   1.000
_cell.length_b   1.000
_cell.length_c   1.000
_cell.angle_alpha   90.00
_cell.angle_beta   90.00
_cell.angle_gamma   90.00
#
_symmetry.space_group_name_H-M   'P 1'
#
loop_
_entity.id
_entity.type
_entity.pdbx_description
1 polymer ?
#
loop_
_entity_poly.entity_id
_entity_poly.type
_entity_poly.pdbx_seq_one_letter_code
_entity_poly.pdbx_strand_id
1 'polypeptide(L)'
;MGDYLSKLLSDVRVDLLKGFKAVIKFENVSKMYPKTEKAALDGVNLDISKGEFVFLVGLSGSGKSTFLRLVLREERPTAGIIHVAGKDLSTLATHKVPELRRQVGTVFQDFRLLPNKTVTENVAFTLHVLGYSNKQISREVPEVLELVGLEEKGDRKPNELSGGEQQRVAIARAYVSRPTILIADEPTGNLDPATSVGIMKLLDRINREGTTVVMATHDAGIVDQMRKRVIELEGGHVIRDQ
;
A
#
# COMPACT_ATOMS: atom_id res chain seq x y z
N MET A 1 -9.66 33.66 -31.11
CA MET A 1 -10.50 32.57 -30.64
C MET A 1 -9.83 31.21 -30.82
N GLY A 2 -9.00 30.97 -31.82
CA GLY A 2 -8.24 29.74 -32.04
C GLY A 2 -7.16 29.44 -31.00
N ASP A 3 -6.43 30.48 -30.54
CA ASP A 3 -5.32 30.32 -29.60
C ASP A 3 -5.77 29.95 -28.16
N TYR A 4 -6.92 30.44 -27.76
CA TYR A 4 -7.48 30.10 -26.43
C TYR A 4 -7.94 28.65 -26.34
N LEU A 5 -8.56 28.14 -27.39
CA LEU A 5 -9.00 26.74 -27.51
C LEU A 5 -7.80 25.77 -27.63
N SER A 6 -6.75 26.14 -28.37
CA SER A 6 -5.53 25.33 -28.47
C SER A 6 -4.79 25.23 -27.15
N LYS A 7 -4.73 26.33 -26.38
CA LYS A 7 -4.13 26.36 -25.04
C LYS A 7 -4.96 25.57 -24.02
N LEU A 8 -6.31 25.71 -24.05
CA LEU A 8 -7.20 24.92 -23.20
C LEU A 8 -7.09 23.41 -23.51
N LEU A 9 -7.01 23.04 -24.78
CA LEU A 9 -6.83 21.64 -25.21
C LEU A 9 -5.44 21.11 -24.88
N SER A 10 -4.38 21.95 -24.91
CA SER A 10 -3.04 21.55 -24.47
C SER A 10 -2.98 21.36 -22.96
N ASP A 11 -3.61 22.24 -22.19
CA ASP A 11 -3.65 22.15 -20.72
C ASP A 11 -4.48 20.94 -20.26
N VAL A 12 -5.64 20.70 -20.87
CA VAL A 12 -6.47 19.50 -20.63
C VAL A 12 -5.73 18.23 -21.06
N ARG A 13 -4.97 18.25 -22.15
CA ARG A 13 -4.19 17.09 -22.61
C ARG A 13 -2.97 16.83 -21.72
N VAL A 14 -2.33 17.88 -21.19
CA VAL A 14 -1.24 17.77 -20.21
C VAL A 14 -1.76 17.25 -18.88
N ASP A 15 -2.94 17.69 -18.42
CA ASP A 15 -3.56 17.19 -17.19
C ASP A 15 -4.08 15.76 -17.34
N LEU A 16 -4.63 15.39 -18.50
CA LEU A 16 -4.97 13.99 -18.81
C LEU A 16 -3.71 13.09 -18.83
N LEU A 17 -2.59 13.55 -19.39
CA LEU A 17 -1.33 12.81 -19.41
C LEU A 17 -0.69 12.73 -18.01
N LYS A 18 -0.83 13.76 -17.18
CA LYS A 18 -0.44 13.72 -15.75
C LYS A 18 -1.33 12.77 -14.95
N GLY A 19 -2.63 12.75 -15.22
CA GLY A 19 -3.59 11.84 -14.57
C GLY A 19 -3.31 10.35 -14.81
N PHE A 20 -2.68 9.98 -15.93
CA PHE A 20 -2.28 8.60 -16.22
C PHE A 20 -1.02 8.12 -15.50
N LYS A 21 -0.23 9.00 -14.89
CA LYS A 21 0.96 8.63 -14.09
C LYS A 21 0.65 8.28 -12.64
N ALA A 22 -0.38 8.86 -12.06
CA ALA A 22 -0.76 8.61 -10.68
C ALA A 22 -1.44 7.24 -10.55
N VAL A 23 -0.93 6.40 -9.65
CA VAL A 23 -1.56 5.11 -9.30
C VAL A 23 -2.51 5.26 -8.11
N ILE A 24 -2.30 6.28 -7.27
CA ILE A 24 -3.23 6.73 -6.23
C ILE A 24 -3.39 8.24 -6.41
N LYS A 25 -4.65 8.73 -6.45
CA LYS A 25 -4.95 10.16 -6.53
C LYS A 25 -6.11 10.50 -5.61
N PHE A 26 -5.94 11.53 -4.82
CA PHE A 26 -6.96 12.14 -3.96
C PHE A 26 -7.25 13.55 -4.47
N GLU A 27 -8.53 13.86 -4.69
CA GLU A 27 -9.01 15.16 -5.16
C GLU A 27 -10.01 15.72 -4.16
N ASN A 28 -9.57 16.69 -3.36
CA ASN A 28 -10.34 17.36 -2.31
C ASN A 28 -11.07 16.37 -1.38
N VAL A 29 -10.35 15.35 -0.91
CA VAL A 29 -10.92 14.23 -0.17
C VAL A 29 -11.07 14.56 1.29
N SER A 30 -12.31 14.44 1.81
CA SER A 30 -12.61 14.52 3.24
C SER A 30 -13.25 13.23 3.73
N LYS A 31 -12.93 12.85 4.97
CA LYS A 31 -13.55 11.72 5.66
C LYS A 31 -13.89 12.12 7.08
N MET A 32 -15.19 12.10 7.38
CA MET A 32 -15.74 12.24 8.73
C MET A 32 -16.36 10.92 9.16
N TYR A 33 -16.06 10.48 10.37
CA TYR A 33 -16.71 9.30 10.96
C TYR A 33 -17.98 9.71 11.73
N PRO A 34 -19.00 8.85 11.82
CA PRO A 34 -20.14 9.09 12.67
C PRO A 34 -19.70 9.33 14.12
N LYS A 35 -20.29 10.34 14.79
CA LYS A 35 -19.99 10.67 16.19
C LYS A 35 -18.62 11.33 16.46
N THR A 36 -17.89 11.76 15.44
CA THR A 36 -16.68 12.58 15.58
C THR A 36 -16.98 14.03 15.24
N GLU A 37 -16.41 14.97 16.00
CA GLU A 37 -16.53 16.40 15.72
C GLU A 37 -15.52 16.89 14.69
N LYS A 38 -14.43 16.12 14.48
CA LYS A 38 -13.35 16.46 13.54
C LYS A 38 -13.29 15.45 12.42
N ALA A 39 -13.00 15.94 11.23
CA ALA A 39 -12.69 15.09 10.09
C ALA A 39 -11.39 14.31 10.33
N ALA A 40 -11.37 13.03 9.97
CA ALA A 40 -10.17 12.23 9.99
C ALA A 40 -9.23 12.55 8.82
N LEU A 41 -9.79 13.01 7.69
CA LEU A 41 -9.10 13.68 6.60
C LEU A 41 -9.97 14.85 6.15
N ASP A 42 -9.34 15.98 5.79
CA ASP A 42 -10.05 17.19 5.40
C ASP A 42 -9.38 17.87 4.19
N GLY A 43 -10.11 17.89 3.08
CA GLY A 43 -9.71 18.55 1.84
C GLY A 43 -8.38 18.03 1.24
N VAL A 44 -8.04 16.76 1.46
CA VAL A 44 -6.75 16.20 1.04
C VAL A 44 -6.65 16.13 -0.49
N ASN A 45 -5.57 16.74 -1.02
CA ASN A 45 -5.17 16.68 -2.41
C ASN A 45 -3.76 16.09 -2.48
N LEU A 46 -3.59 14.96 -3.13
CA LEU A 46 -2.28 14.35 -3.39
C LEU A 46 -2.36 13.34 -4.53
N ASP A 47 -1.24 13.08 -5.15
CA ASP A 47 -1.07 12.00 -6.11
C ASP A 47 0.22 11.23 -5.85
N ILE A 48 0.17 9.91 -6.02
CA ILE A 48 1.32 9.01 -5.91
C ILE A 48 1.49 8.35 -7.27
N SER A 49 2.68 8.50 -7.87
CA SER A 49 2.99 7.94 -9.18
C SER A 49 3.28 6.45 -9.10
N LYS A 50 3.10 5.76 -10.22
CA LYS A 50 3.46 4.34 -10.32
C LYS A 50 4.96 4.15 -10.10
N GLY A 51 5.32 3.18 -9.25
CA GLY A 51 6.71 2.85 -8.91
C GLY A 51 7.35 3.77 -7.86
N GLU A 52 6.63 4.74 -7.30
CA GLU A 52 7.13 5.52 -6.16
C GLU A 52 7.20 4.68 -4.89
N PHE A 53 8.14 5.04 -4.01
CA PHE A 53 8.15 4.66 -2.60
C PHE A 53 7.82 5.90 -1.79
N VAL A 54 6.71 5.87 -1.06
CA VAL A 54 6.20 7.01 -0.30
C VAL A 54 6.03 6.63 1.16
N PHE A 55 6.58 7.44 2.06
CA PHE A 55 6.28 7.40 3.47
C PHE A 55 5.06 8.28 3.79
N LEU A 56 4.10 7.71 4.50
CA LEU A 56 2.97 8.42 5.09
C LEU A 56 3.23 8.57 6.59
N VAL A 57 3.61 9.76 7.03
CA VAL A 57 4.01 10.02 8.42
C VAL A 57 3.01 10.92 9.14
N GLY A 58 3.14 11.03 10.44
CA GLY A 58 2.31 11.86 11.31
C GLY A 58 2.03 11.19 12.65
N LEU A 59 1.59 11.97 13.63
CA LEU A 59 1.26 11.48 14.96
C LEU A 59 0.09 10.47 14.95
N SER A 60 -0.13 9.78 16.05
CA SER A 60 -1.33 8.95 16.23
C SER A 60 -2.58 9.82 16.07
N GLY A 61 -3.55 9.31 15.30
CA GLY A 61 -4.79 10.06 15.00
C GLY A 61 -4.67 11.11 13.88
N SER A 62 -3.52 11.26 13.22
CA SER A 62 -3.33 12.24 12.12
C SER A 62 -4.11 11.94 10.83
N GLY A 63 -4.67 10.72 10.68
CA GLY A 63 -5.42 10.31 9.50
C GLY A 63 -4.78 9.19 8.66
N LYS A 64 -3.56 8.72 8.99
CA LYS A 64 -2.83 7.67 8.21
C LYS A 64 -3.67 6.41 7.95
N SER A 65 -4.21 5.81 9.01
CA SER A 65 -5.03 4.59 8.86
C SER A 65 -6.33 4.86 8.08
N THR A 66 -6.89 6.06 8.18
CA THR A 66 -8.06 6.47 7.38
C THR A 66 -7.68 6.55 5.90
N PHE A 67 -6.52 7.16 5.58
CA PHE A 67 -5.99 7.20 4.23
C PHE A 67 -5.86 5.78 3.63
N LEU A 68 -5.21 4.86 4.36
CA LEU A 68 -5.03 3.48 3.90
C LEU A 68 -6.38 2.76 3.69
N ARG A 69 -7.34 2.92 4.60
CA ARG A 69 -8.69 2.33 4.47
C ARG A 69 -9.46 2.86 3.27
N LEU A 70 -9.28 4.13 2.95
CA LEU A 70 -9.89 4.74 1.76
C LEU A 70 -9.29 4.15 0.48
N VAL A 71 -7.95 3.99 0.40
CA VAL A 71 -7.27 3.35 -0.75
C VAL A 71 -7.76 1.92 -0.95
N LEU A 72 -7.94 1.15 0.14
CA LEU A 72 -8.45 -0.22 0.13
C LEU A 72 -9.97 -0.32 -0.12
N ARG A 73 -10.66 0.85 -0.21
CA ARG A 73 -12.13 0.90 -0.29
C ARG A 73 -12.81 0.14 0.86
N GLU A 74 -12.18 0.11 2.04
CA GLU A 74 -12.79 -0.33 3.30
C GLU A 74 -13.74 0.75 3.83
N GLU A 75 -13.37 2.02 3.60
CA GLU A 75 -14.17 3.20 3.87
C GLU A 75 -14.49 3.95 2.57
N ARG A 76 -15.54 4.77 2.60
CA ARG A 76 -15.86 5.73 1.54
C ARG A 76 -15.51 7.14 2.01
N PRO A 77 -15.03 8.02 1.13
CA PRO A 77 -14.89 9.42 1.48
C PRO A 77 -16.27 10.02 1.76
N THR A 78 -16.31 11.05 2.60
CA THR A 78 -17.51 11.87 2.83
C THR A 78 -17.67 12.90 1.71
N ALA A 79 -16.54 13.39 1.19
CA ALA A 79 -16.47 14.29 0.03
C ALA A 79 -15.19 14.05 -0.76
N GLY A 80 -15.16 14.53 -2.01
CA GLY A 80 -14.02 14.38 -2.91
C GLY A 80 -14.01 13.07 -3.68
N ILE A 81 -12.97 12.88 -4.50
CA ILE A 81 -12.83 11.75 -5.42
C ILE A 81 -11.50 11.06 -5.16
N ILE A 82 -11.50 9.72 -5.19
CA ILE A 82 -10.29 8.92 -5.03
C ILE A 82 -10.16 8.00 -6.24
N HIS A 83 -8.99 8.04 -6.88
CA HIS A 83 -8.62 7.09 -7.92
C HIS A 83 -7.51 6.17 -7.40
N VAL A 84 -7.66 4.86 -7.61
CA VAL A 84 -6.66 3.84 -7.25
C VAL A 84 -6.53 2.84 -8.39
N ALA A 85 -5.31 2.63 -8.86
CA ALA A 85 -5.00 1.71 -9.96
C ALA A 85 -5.89 1.94 -11.19
N GLY A 86 -6.14 3.22 -11.54
CA GLY A 86 -6.96 3.64 -12.68
C GLY A 86 -8.48 3.51 -12.47
N LYS A 87 -8.93 3.16 -11.25
CA LYS A 87 -10.37 3.04 -10.92
C LYS A 87 -10.81 4.21 -10.04
N ASP A 88 -11.90 4.88 -10.42
CA ASP A 88 -12.60 5.85 -9.57
C ASP A 88 -13.38 5.09 -8.48
N LEU A 89 -12.98 5.30 -7.21
CA LEU A 89 -13.58 4.61 -6.07
C LEU A 89 -14.97 5.14 -5.71
N SER A 90 -15.35 6.34 -6.14
CA SER A 90 -16.68 6.93 -5.89
C SER A 90 -17.77 6.19 -6.67
N THR A 91 -17.46 5.86 -7.91
CA THR A 91 -18.36 5.16 -8.85
C THR A 91 -18.22 3.63 -8.85
N LEU A 92 -17.16 3.11 -8.18
CA LEU A 92 -16.85 1.69 -8.16
C LEU A 92 -17.94 0.88 -7.45
N ALA A 93 -18.62 0.03 -8.20
CA ALA A 93 -19.65 -0.87 -7.68
C ALA A 93 -19.06 -1.86 -6.66
N THR A 94 -19.81 -2.19 -5.61
CA THR A 94 -19.32 -3.02 -4.48
C THR A 94 -18.79 -4.38 -4.94
N HIS A 95 -19.43 -5.02 -5.93
CA HIS A 95 -18.97 -6.30 -6.48
C HIS A 95 -17.64 -6.20 -7.26
N LYS A 96 -17.19 -4.99 -7.63
CA LYS A 96 -15.89 -4.72 -8.28
C LYS A 96 -14.76 -4.42 -7.28
N VAL A 97 -15.06 -4.23 -6.00
CA VAL A 97 -14.05 -3.98 -4.97
C VAL A 97 -13.01 -5.12 -4.84
N PRO A 98 -13.40 -6.42 -4.93
CA PRO A 98 -12.41 -7.49 -4.96
C PRO A 98 -11.39 -7.38 -6.09
N GLU A 99 -11.81 -6.90 -7.28
CA GLU A 99 -10.93 -6.68 -8.42
C GLU A 99 -9.92 -5.54 -8.17
N LEU A 100 -10.33 -4.47 -7.48
CA LEU A 100 -9.42 -3.43 -7.00
C LEU A 100 -8.40 -3.99 -6.01
N ARG A 101 -8.86 -4.72 -4.98
CA ARG A 101 -8.00 -5.27 -3.93
C ARG A 101 -6.99 -6.30 -4.42
N ARG A 102 -7.23 -6.94 -5.57
CA ARG A 102 -6.24 -7.80 -6.24
C ARG A 102 -5.00 -7.03 -6.69
N GLN A 103 -5.12 -5.72 -6.91
CA GLN A 103 -4.01 -4.86 -7.34
C GLN A 103 -3.29 -4.20 -6.16
N VAL A 104 -3.76 -4.42 -4.92
CA VAL A 104 -3.22 -3.81 -3.71
C VAL A 104 -2.87 -4.89 -2.70
N GLY A 105 -1.57 -5.14 -2.53
CA GLY A 105 -1.06 -5.97 -1.42
C GLY A 105 -1.07 -5.17 -0.13
N THR A 106 -1.34 -5.83 1.01
CA THR A 106 -1.37 -5.17 2.32
C THR A 106 -0.54 -5.93 3.33
N VAL A 107 0.37 -5.22 3.99
CA VAL A 107 1.23 -5.68 5.09
C VAL A 107 0.79 -4.96 6.35
N PHE A 108 0.54 -5.69 7.42
CA PHE A 108 0.07 -5.17 8.71
C PHE A 108 1.17 -5.27 9.77
N GLN A 109 1.10 -4.42 10.79
CA GLN A 109 2.00 -4.44 11.93
C GLN A 109 1.92 -5.74 12.75
N ASP A 110 0.73 -6.34 12.86
CA ASP A 110 0.42 -7.57 13.60
C ASP A 110 0.51 -8.84 12.75
N PHE A 111 1.20 -8.79 11.62
CA PHE A 111 1.46 -9.85 10.63
C PHE A 111 0.21 -10.51 10.05
N ARG A 112 -0.83 -10.78 10.81
CA ARG A 112 -2.10 -11.44 10.45
C ARG A 112 -1.88 -12.75 9.71
N LEU A 113 -0.92 -13.56 10.14
CA LEU A 113 -0.67 -14.86 9.56
C LEU A 113 -1.75 -15.87 9.98
N LEU A 114 -1.97 -16.85 9.12
CA LEU A 114 -2.86 -17.98 9.41
C LEU A 114 -2.10 -18.96 10.33
N PRO A 115 -2.47 -19.08 11.63
CA PRO A 115 -1.62 -19.73 12.63
C PRO A 115 -1.49 -21.23 12.42
N ASN A 116 -2.49 -21.86 11.80
CA ASN A 116 -2.53 -23.30 11.53
C ASN A 116 -1.96 -23.69 10.15
N LYS A 117 -1.43 -22.73 9.39
CA LYS A 117 -0.86 -22.89 8.06
C LYS A 117 0.65 -22.70 8.10
N THR A 118 1.37 -23.48 7.29
CA THR A 118 2.80 -23.29 7.11
C THR A 118 3.13 -21.97 6.40
N VAL A 119 4.41 -21.61 6.32
CA VAL A 119 4.89 -20.46 5.55
C VAL A 119 4.44 -20.57 4.10
N THR A 120 4.72 -21.70 3.45
CA THR A 120 4.28 -21.99 2.07
C THR A 120 2.78 -21.82 1.89
N GLU A 121 1.99 -22.40 2.79
CA GLU A 121 0.53 -22.33 2.74
C GLU A 121 0.00 -20.90 2.99
N ASN A 122 0.63 -20.11 3.89
CA ASN A 122 0.28 -18.71 4.12
C ASN A 122 0.46 -17.87 2.84
N VAL A 123 1.57 -18.05 2.14
CA VAL A 123 1.85 -17.34 0.90
C VAL A 123 0.93 -17.83 -0.23
N ALA A 124 0.79 -19.14 -0.39
CA ALA A 124 -0.07 -19.76 -1.40
C ALA A 124 -1.54 -19.39 -1.25
N PHE A 125 -2.00 -19.09 -0.03
CA PHE A 125 -3.40 -18.75 0.26
C PHE A 125 -3.90 -17.59 -0.61
N THR A 126 -3.09 -16.54 -0.76
CA THR A 126 -3.45 -15.40 -1.63
C THR A 126 -3.71 -15.84 -3.06
N LEU A 127 -2.85 -16.66 -3.64
CA LEU A 127 -2.99 -17.14 -5.02
C LEU A 127 -4.21 -18.07 -5.18
N HIS A 128 -4.49 -18.90 -4.19
CA HIS A 128 -5.71 -19.72 -4.18
C HIS A 128 -6.98 -18.88 -4.21
N VAL A 129 -7.05 -17.83 -3.36
CA VAL A 129 -8.20 -16.89 -3.33
C VAL A 129 -8.34 -16.14 -4.67
N LEU A 130 -7.23 -15.87 -5.35
CA LEU A 130 -7.21 -15.22 -6.66
C LEU A 130 -7.55 -16.16 -7.82
N GLY A 131 -7.68 -17.49 -7.57
CA GLY A 131 -8.03 -18.50 -8.56
C GLY A 131 -6.88 -18.97 -9.44
N TYR A 132 -5.63 -18.85 -8.95
CA TYR A 132 -4.46 -19.39 -9.65
C TYR A 132 -4.47 -20.93 -9.63
N SER A 133 -4.01 -21.54 -10.71
CA SER A 133 -3.84 -22.98 -10.79
C SER A 133 -2.70 -23.48 -9.90
N ASN A 134 -2.78 -24.76 -9.45
CA ASN A 134 -1.71 -25.35 -8.63
C ASN A 134 -0.33 -25.28 -9.34
N LYS A 135 -0.29 -25.38 -10.67
CA LYS A 135 0.96 -25.24 -11.46
C LYS A 135 1.55 -23.83 -11.35
N GLN A 136 0.72 -22.78 -11.32
CA GLN A 136 1.17 -21.41 -11.12
C GLN A 136 1.65 -21.21 -9.68
N ILE A 137 0.89 -21.69 -8.70
CA ILE A 137 1.22 -21.58 -7.27
C ILE A 137 2.56 -22.26 -6.97
N SER A 138 2.80 -23.46 -7.49
CA SER A 138 4.06 -24.19 -7.30
C SER A 138 5.28 -23.52 -7.92
N ARG A 139 5.09 -22.57 -8.83
CA ARG A 139 6.15 -21.72 -9.37
C ARG A 139 6.33 -20.43 -8.58
N GLU A 140 5.25 -19.67 -8.37
CA GLU A 140 5.32 -18.33 -7.81
C GLU A 140 5.70 -18.33 -6.31
N VAL A 141 5.24 -19.32 -5.53
CA VAL A 141 5.49 -19.35 -4.09
C VAL A 141 6.97 -19.55 -3.76
N PRO A 142 7.71 -20.52 -4.32
CA PRO A 142 9.14 -20.64 -4.09
C PRO A 142 9.93 -19.40 -4.47
N GLU A 143 9.64 -18.77 -5.62
CA GLU A 143 10.31 -17.54 -6.07
C GLU A 143 10.15 -16.41 -5.04
N VAL A 144 8.95 -16.26 -4.45
CA VAL A 144 8.72 -15.22 -3.45
C VAL A 144 9.34 -15.59 -2.11
N LEU A 145 9.37 -16.87 -1.72
CA LEU A 145 10.07 -17.31 -0.51
C LEU A 145 11.57 -17.04 -0.59
N GLU A 146 12.19 -17.28 -1.73
CA GLU A 146 13.58 -16.92 -2.01
C GLU A 146 13.79 -15.39 -1.92
N LEU A 147 12.89 -14.59 -2.53
CA LEU A 147 12.96 -13.13 -2.48
C LEU A 147 13.01 -12.61 -1.03
N VAL A 148 12.21 -13.20 -0.14
CA VAL A 148 12.14 -12.78 1.27
C VAL A 148 13.15 -13.49 2.18
N GLY A 149 13.94 -14.45 1.65
CA GLY A 149 14.96 -15.21 2.39
C GLY A 149 14.35 -16.22 3.37
N LEU A 150 13.32 -16.95 2.94
CA LEU A 150 12.60 -17.97 3.71
C LEU A 150 12.46 -19.30 2.95
N GLU A 151 13.27 -19.54 1.94
CA GLU A 151 13.24 -20.73 1.08
C GLU A 151 13.36 -22.04 1.88
N GLU A 152 14.17 -22.05 2.95
CA GLU A 152 14.37 -23.23 3.81
C GLU A 152 13.31 -23.37 4.94
N LYS A 153 12.38 -22.40 5.05
CA LYS A 153 11.39 -22.35 6.14
C LYS A 153 9.96 -22.59 5.67
N GLY A 154 9.77 -23.08 4.46
CA GLY A 154 8.47 -23.29 3.84
C GLY A 154 7.49 -24.13 4.68
N ASP A 155 7.99 -25.13 5.39
CA ASP A 155 7.20 -26.08 6.20
C ASP A 155 6.98 -25.62 7.65
N ARG A 156 7.62 -24.51 8.09
CA ARG A 156 7.44 -23.98 9.44
C ARG A 156 6.09 -23.27 9.59
N LYS A 157 5.56 -23.29 10.82
CA LYS A 157 4.37 -22.54 11.20
C LYS A 157 4.74 -21.19 11.82
N PRO A 158 3.81 -20.20 11.87
CA PRO A 158 4.09 -18.88 12.43
C PRO A 158 4.68 -18.89 13.85
N ASN A 159 4.24 -19.78 14.72
CA ASN A 159 4.75 -19.90 16.08
C ASN A 159 6.18 -20.46 16.19
N GLU A 160 6.75 -20.96 15.10
CA GLU A 160 8.13 -21.45 15.01
C GLU A 160 9.08 -20.40 14.41
N LEU A 161 8.58 -19.19 14.14
CA LEU A 161 9.30 -18.10 13.48
C LEU A 161 9.53 -16.92 14.43
N SER A 162 10.67 -16.26 14.28
CA SER A 162 10.91 -14.94 14.89
C SER A 162 9.94 -13.88 14.32
N GLY A 163 9.78 -12.74 15.02
CA GLY A 163 8.93 -11.64 14.56
C GLY A 163 9.34 -11.11 13.18
N GLY A 164 10.64 -11.00 12.91
CA GLY A 164 11.14 -10.58 11.61
C GLY A 164 10.84 -11.58 10.49
N GLU A 165 10.88 -12.89 10.77
CA GLU A 165 10.50 -13.93 9.82
C GLU A 165 9.00 -13.92 9.56
N GLN A 166 8.18 -13.75 10.60
CA GLN A 166 6.73 -13.59 10.45
C GLN A 166 6.39 -12.40 9.57
N GLN A 167 7.09 -11.27 9.74
CA GLN A 167 6.91 -10.10 8.89
C GLN A 167 7.32 -10.37 7.43
N ARG A 168 8.41 -11.10 7.21
CA ARG A 168 8.79 -11.53 5.85
C ARG A 168 7.74 -12.43 5.21
N VAL A 169 7.11 -13.33 5.96
CA VAL A 169 5.96 -14.13 5.48
C VAL A 169 4.78 -13.24 5.14
N ALA A 170 4.46 -12.24 5.97
CA ALA A 170 3.38 -11.29 5.70
C ALA A 170 3.63 -10.48 4.40
N ILE A 171 4.88 -10.03 4.20
CA ILE A 171 5.29 -9.35 2.96
C ILE A 171 5.21 -10.32 1.77
N ALA A 172 5.73 -11.54 1.88
CA ALA A 172 5.64 -12.55 0.82
C ALA A 172 4.19 -12.81 0.41
N ARG A 173 3.29 -12.99 1.37
CA ARG A 173 1.85 -13.19 1.14
C ARG A 173 1.20 -11.99 0.44
N ALA A 174 1.58 -10.76 0.80
CA ALA A 174 1.06 -9.55 0.19
C ALA A 174 1.60 -9.33 -1.23
N TYR A 175 2.81 -9.82 -1.51
CA TYR A 175 3.54 -9.57 -2.76
C TYR A 175 3.43 -10.70 -3.79
N VAL A 176 3.05 -11.92 -3.40
CA VAL A 176 3.08 -13.12 -4.27
C VAL A 176 2.26 -12.96 -5.57
N SER A 177 1.22 -12.13 -5.56
CA SER A 177 0.42 -11.80 -6.75
C SER A 177 1.00 -10.66 -7.59
N ARG A 178 2.21 -10.18 -7.27
CA ARG A 178 2.85 -9.02 -7.94
C ARG A 178 1.91 -7.82 -8.06
N PRO A 179 1.37 -7.29 -6.96
CA PRO A 179 0.40 -6.19 -6.99
C PRO A 179 1.03 -4.89 -7.52
N THR A 180 0.20 -4.03 -8.10
CA THR A 180 0.63 -2.69 -8.56
C THR A 180 1.01 -1.78 -7.39
N ILE A 181 0.35 -1.95 -6.24
CA ILE A 181 0.53 -1.16 -5.02
C ILE A 181 0.76 -2.11 -3.85
N LEU A 182 1.73 -1.81 -3.01
CA LEU A 182 1.95 -2.46 -1.71
C LEU A 182 1.76 -1.41 -0.61
N ILE A 183 0.75 -1.60 0.22
CA ILE A 183 0.51 -0.79 1.42
C ILE A 183 1.15 -1.51 2.60
N ALA A 184 1.95 -0.81 3.38
CA ALA A 184 2.56 -1.31 4.61
C ALA A 184 2.17 -0.40 5.78
N ASP A 185 1.38 -0.91 6.72
CA ASP A 185 0.96 -0.18 7.91
C ASP A 185 1.87 -0.57 9.08
N GLU A 186 2.80 0.31 9.43
CA GLU A 186 3.81 0.13 10.48
C GLU A 186 4.56 -1.22 10.44
N PRO A 187 5.15 -1.60 9.30
CA PRO A 187 5.68 -2.96 9.09
C PRO A 187 6.90 -3.29 9.96
N THR A 188 7.47 -2.31 10.65
CA THR A 188 8.64 -2.45 11.54
C THR A 188 8.31 -2.18 13.01
N GLY A 189 7.06 -1.81 13.34
CA GLY A 189 6.68 -1.33 14.66
C GLY A 189 6.84 -2.34 15.81
N ASN A 190 6.88 -3.64 15.51
CA ASN A 190 7.05 -4.72 16.50
C ASN A 190 8.43 -5.41 16.40
N LEU A 191 9.41 -4.79 15.70
CA LEU A 191 10.69 -5.41 15.40
C LEU A 191 11.83 -4.63 16.03
N ASP A 192 12.95 -5.32 16.31
CA ASP A 192 14.18 -4.68 16.72
C ASP A 192 14.80 -3.87 15.56
N PRO A 193 15.69 -2.88 15.85
CA PRO A 193 16.26 -2.00 14.84
C PRO A 193 17.01 -2.74 13.71
N ALA A 194 17.76 -3.81 14.04
CA ALA A 194 18.53 -4.54 13.05
C ALA A 194 17.63 -5.30 12.08
N THR A 195 16.58 -5.94 12.60
CA THR A 195 15.55 -6.61 11.81
C THR A 195 14.78 -5.62 10.95
N SER A 196 14.45 -4.44 11.49
CA SER A 196 13.76 -3.36 10.77
C SER A 196 14.50 -2.94 9.51
N VAL A 197 15.85 -2.77 9.60
CA VAL A 197 16.68 -2.49 8.41
C VAL A 197 16.53 -3.57 7.34
N GLY A 198 16.47 -4.83 7.73
CA GLY A 198 16.27 -5.96 6.80
C GLY A 198 14.92 -5.89 6.09
N ILE A 199 13.84 -5.53 6.80
CA ILE A 199 12.51 -5.33 6.24
C ILE A 199 12.48 -4.14 5.27
N MET A 200 13.13 -3.03 5.62
CA MET A 200 13.21 -1.85 4.75
C MET A 200 13.94 -2.13 3.44
N LYS A 201 15.07 -2.87 3.50
CA LYS A 201 15.78 -3.32 2.28
C LYS A 201 14.90 -4.20 1.40
N LEU A 202 14.10 -5.06 1.99
CA LEU A 202 13.17 -5.92 1.25
C LEU A 202 12.09 -5.09 0.56
N LEU A 203 11.47 -4.14 1.25
CA LEU A 203 10.45 -3.24 0.66
C LEU A 203 11.05 -2.37 -0.45
N ASP A 204 12.29 -1.87 -0.30
CA ASP A 204 12.99 -1.12 -1.35
C ASP A 204 13.29 -2.01 -2.57
N ARG A 205 13.67 -3.29 -2.36
CA ARG A 205 13.84 -4.25 -3.46
C ARG A 205 12.54 -4.47 -4.24
N ILE A 206 11.43 -4.70 -3.53
CA ILE A 206 10.09 -4.82 -4.12
C ILE A 206 9.70 -3.57 -4.92
N ASN A 207 10.02 -2.39 -4.39
CA ASN A 207 9.77 -1.12 -5.09
C ASN A 207 10.59 -1.01 -6.37
N ARG A 208 11.88 -1.38 -6.35
CA ARG A 208 12.75 -1.39 -7.56
C ARG A 208 12.27 -2.36 -8.64
N GLU A 209 11.52 -3.38 -8.29
CA GLU A 209 10.85 -4.29 -9.24
C GLU A 209 9.59 -3.66 -9.87
N GLY A 210 9.26 -2.39 -9.52
CA GLY A 210 8.20 -1.59 -10.14
C GLY A 210 6.89 -1.49 -9.34
N THR A 211 6.80 -2.14 -8.17
CA THR A 211 5.64 -1.98 -7.27
C THR A 211 5.70 -0.64 -6.57
N THR A 212 4.59 0.10 -6.57
CA THR A 212 4.44 1.32 -5.76
C THR A 212 4.31 0.93 -4.30
N VAL A 213 5.12 1.52 -3.42
CA VAL A 213 5.07 1.24 -1.99
C VAL A 213 4.57 2.46 -1.25
N VAL A 214 3.53 2.29 -0.43
CA VAL A 214 3.03 3.31 0.50
C VAL A 214 3.18 2.76 1.91
N MET A 215 4.09 3.33 2.70
CA MET A 215 4.39 2.88 4.04
C MET A 215 3.95 3.91 5.07
N ALA A 216 2.97 3.58 5.90
CA ALA A 216 2.66 4.35 7.09
C ALA A 216 3.66 4.02 8.19
N THR A 217 4.27 5.03 8.79
CA THR A 217 5.19 4.89 9.92
C THR A 217 5.27 6.16 10.75
N HIS A 218 5.67 6.00 12.01
CA HIS A 218 6.05 7.12 12.90
C HIS A 218 7.56 7.11 13.21
N ASP A 219 8.34 6.18 12.64
CA ASP A 219 9.79 6.07 12.85
C ASP A 219 10.55 7.04 11.93
N ALA A 220 10.92 8.20 12.48
CA ALA A 220 11.68 9.22 11.76
C ALA A 220 13.08 8.71 11.34
N GLY A 221 13.71 7.83 12.10
CA GLY A 221 15.03 7.29 11.78
C GLY A 221 15.02 6.46 10.49
N ILE A 222 13.99 5.65 10.29
CA ILE A 222 13.80 4.89 9.05
C ILE A 222 13.54 5.82 7.86
N VAL A 223 12.69 6.83 8.06
CA VAL A 223 12.34 7.80 7.00
C VAL A 223 13.58 8.55 6.53
N ASP A 224 14.39 9.05 7.45
CA ASP A 224 15.61 9.81 7.14
C ASP A 224 16.66 8.96 6.41
N GLN A 225 16.82 7.69 6.81
CA GLN A 225 17.79 6.78 6.19
C GLN A 225 17.43 6.44 4.73
N MET A 226 16.13 6.30 4.44
CA MET A 226 15.68 5.84 3.13
C MET A 226 15.65 6.95 2.07
N ARG A 227 15.54 8.22 2.46
CA ARG A 227 15.49 9.40 1.57
C ARG A 227 14.47 9.23 0.42
N LYS A 228 13.28 8.78 0.75
CA LYS A 228 12.15 8.67 -0.17
C LYS A 228 11.16 9.80 0.07
N ARG A 229 10.20 9.99 -0.83
CA ARG A 229 9.14 10.99 -0.68
C ARG A 229 8.40 10.79 0.63
N VAL A 230 8.12 11.88 1.32
CA VAL A 230 7.42 11.91 2.60
C VAL A 230 6.16 12.76 2.47
N ILE A 231 5.02 12.14 2.76
CA ILE A 231 3.74 12.84 2.93
C ILE A 231 3.44 12.86 4.43
N GLU A 232 3.35 14.06 5.01
CA GLU A 232 3.07 14.23 6.43
C GLU A 232 1.64 14.70 6.65
N LEU A 233 0.93 13.95 7.50
CA LEU A 233 -0.43 14.25 7.92
C LEU A 233 -0.47 14.80 9.33
N GLU A 234 -1.17 15.90 9.53
CA GLU A 234 -1.50 16.47 10.83
C GLU A 234 -2.96 16.94 10.85
N GLY A 235 -3.72 16.52 11.86
CA GLY A 235 -5.13 16.91 12.01
C GLY A 235 -6.00 16.65 10.79
N GLY A 236 -5.67 15.64 9.98
CA GLY A 236 -6.40 15.29 8.76
C GLY A 236 -5.96 16.03 7.50
N HIS A 237 -4.98 16.92 7.60
CA HIS A 237 -4.44 17.69 6.46
C HIS A 237 -3.05 17.20 6.06
N VAL A 238 -2.70 17.36 4.79
CA VAL A 238 -1.31 17.21 4.31
C VAL A 238 -0.58 18.50 4.61
N ILE A 239 0.42 18.44 5.50
CA ILE A 239 1.24 19.61 5.89
C ILE A 239 2.61 19.63 5.21
N ARG A 240 3.05 18.48 4.67
CA ARG A 240 4.31 18.36 3.92
C ARG A 240 4.19 17.26 2.87
N ASP A 241 4.76 17.50 1.70
CA ASP A 241 4.86 16.55 0.58
C ASP A 241 6.15 16.86 -0.19
N GLN A 242 7.22 16.06 0.06
CA GLN A 242 8.56 16.31 -0.50
C GLN A 242 9.41 15.03 -0.60
#